data_8bdb3e0531737e43dae8d8c7fc1cb06e
#
_entry.id   8bdb3e0531737e43dae8d8c7fc1cb06e
#
_cell.length_a   1.000
_cell.length_b   1.000
_cell.length_c   1.000
_cell.angle_alpha   90.00
_cell.angle_beta   90.00
_cell.angle_gamma   90.00
#
_symmetry.space_group_name_H-M   'P 1'
#
loop_
_entity.id
_entity.type
_entity.pdbx_description
1 polymer ?
#
loop_
_entity_poly.entity_id
_entity_poly.type
_entity_poly.pdbx_seq_one_letter_code
_entity_poly.pdbx_strand_id
1 'polypeptide(L)'
;MSAQINHIAIVSDNYAQLAKFYEAIFGMKSSELQRAASAVTVGDGYVGLNINPRRAGRSAGLDHFGIQVDDVETVFERMRKNYPTVKWLKRPSNRPFAGITTHDPDGNVFDLSQKDMANRAAIYVENDGRANPRHVDHIALRTMRPAEMARFYRDVFEFTPKNKGVNDPNFYLSDGHVTLVIMPWDITAYEGTGIITQGMDHIGFKVESVEALKADVARIAASNPRLTPAPMTGPEGLKLEALFRRSCPLGQHQMADCDGTLIDVTAD
;
A
#
# COMPACT_ATOMS: atom_id res chain seq x y z
N MET A 1 14.86 -13.46 10.28
CA MET A 1 14.98 -12.79 8.96
C MET A 1 14.30 -11.45 9.07
N SER A 2 14.93 -10.36 8.62
CA SER A 2 14.26 -9.06 8.53
C SER A 2 13.46 -9.02 7.23
N ALA A 3 12.18 -8.63 7.31
CA ALA A 3 11.34 -8.39 6.15
C ALA A 3 10.64 -7.04 6.35
N GLN A 4 10.63 -6.22 5.30
CA GLN A 4 10.16 -4.84 5.32
C GLN A 4 9.17 -4.63 4.18
N ILE A 5 8.02 -4.02 4.46
CA ILE A 5 7.14 -3.49 3.42
C ILE A 5 7.80 -2.22 2.88
N ASN A 6 8.40 -2.29 1.70
CA ASN A 6 9.27 -1.22 1.21
C ASN A 6 8.65 -0.34 0.13
N HIS A 7 7.58 -0.79 -0.53
CA HIS A 7 6.89 0.05 -1.50
C HIS A 7 5.42 -0.35 -1.72
N ILE A 8 4.68 0.59 -2.28
CA ILE A 8 3.33 0.42 -2.77
C ILE A 8 3.32 0.91 -4.22
N ALA A 9 2.76 0.14 -5.13
CA ALA A 9 2.60 0.53 -6.52
C ALA A 9 1.18 1.03 -6.79
N ILE A 10 1.10 2.19 -7.43
CA ILE A 10 -0.15 2.81 -7.87
C ILE A 10 -0.08 2.97 -9.39
N VAL A 11 -1.18 2.72 -10.07
CA VAL A 11 -1.34 2.98 -11.52
C VAL A 11 -2.28 4.15 -11.69
N SER A 12 -1.86 5.19 -12.41
CA SER A 12 -2.62 6.43 -12.56
C SER A 12 -2.49 7.00 -13.98
N ASP A 13 -3.56 7.59 -14.48
CA ASP A 13 -3.52 8.41 -15.70
C ASP A 13 -2.82 9.76 -15.43
N ASN A 14 -2.84 10.22 -14.17
CA ASN A 14 -2.28 11.50 -13.74
C ASN A 14 -1.10 11.32 -12.74
N TYR A 15 -0.25 10.31 -13.00
CA TYR A 15 0.80 9.86 -12.08
C TYR A 15 1.70 10.98 -11.53
N ALA A 16 2.05 11.98 -12.34
CA ALA A 16 2.87 13.11 -11.91
C ALA A 16 2.11 14.06 -10.96
N GLN A 17 0.82 14.27 -11.20
CA GLN A 17 -0.05 15.04 -10.33
C GLN A 17 -0.30 14.31 -8.99
N LEU A 18 -0.52 13.00 -9.07
CA LEU A 18 -0.70 12.16 -7.89
C LEU A 18 0.54 12.19 -6.98
N ALA A 19 1.75 12.17 -7.56
CA ALA A 19 2.98 12.34 -6.79
C ALA A 19 3.00 13.69 -6.06
N LYS A 20 2.57 14.79 -6.72
CA LYS A 20 2.46 16.10 -6.08
C LYS A 20 1.44 16.15 -4.96
N PHE A 21 0.37 15.38 -5.03
CA PHE A 21 -0.57 15.22 -3.93
C PHE A 21 0.12 14.66 -2.67
N TYR A 22 0.83 13.54 -2.81
CA TYR A 22 1.53 12.91 -1.69
C TYR A 22 2.67 13.77 -1.15
N GLU A 23 3.39 14.48 -2.01
CA GLU A 23 4.39 15.46 -1.58
C GLU A 23 3.76 16.60 -0.76
N ALA A 24 2.67 17.18 -1.25
CA ALA A 24 2.06 18.35 -0.65
C ALA A 24 1.29 18.05 0.65
N ILE A 25 0.58 16.91 0.70
CA ILE A 25 -0.29 16.55 1.82
C ILE A 25 0.47 15.77 2.90
N PHE A 26 1.30 14.81 2.49
CA PHE A 26 1.98 13.90 3.42
C PHE A 26 3.48 14.18 3.57
N GLY A 27 4.01 15.19 2.87
CA GLY A 27 5.43 15.55 2.98
C GLY A 27 6.39 14.50 2.41
N MET A 28 5.86 13.56 1.59
CA MET A 28 6.71 12.58 0.93
C MET A 28 7.69 13.26 -0.01
N LYS A 29 8.87 12.68 -0.18
CA LYS A 29 9.94 13.27 -0.99
C LYS A 29 10.11 12.50 -2.29
N SER A 30 10.16 13.22 -3.41
CA SER A 30 10.51 12.63 -4.71
C SER A 30 11.95 12.14 -4.72
N SER A 31 12.16 11.07 -5.44
CA SER A 31 13.50 10.62 -5.80
C SER A 31 14.19 11.62 -6.72
N GLU A 32 15.46 11.93 -6.44
CA GLU A 32 16.31 12.73 -7.35
C GLU A 32 16.75 11.93 -8.59
N LEU A 33 16.62 10.60 -8.55
CA LEU A 33 16.93 9.73 -9.67
C LEU A 33 15.80 9.78 -10.71
N GLN A 34 15.98 10.58 -11.74
CA GLN A 34 15.11 10.55 -12.90
C GLN A 34 15.21 9.18 -13.56
N ARG A 35 14.12 8.43 -13.52
CA ARG A 35 14.03 7.19 -14.29
C ARG A 35 13.86 7.51 -15.76
N ALA A 36 14.58 6.78 -16.61
CA ALA A 36 14.33 6.76 -18.05
C ALA A 36 12.90 6.30 -18.41
N ALA A 37 12.15 5.74 -17.48
CA ALA A 37 10.74 5.38 -17.60
C ALA A 37 9.88 6.40 -16.85
N SER A 38 8.72 6.69 -17.40
CA SER A 38 7.75 7.71 -16.99
C SER A 38 7.09 7.54 -15.59
N ALA A 39 7.55 6.62 -14.75
CA ALA A 39 7.05 6.47 -13.38
C ALA A 39 7.68 7.50 -12.43
N VAL A 40 6.91 7.99 -11.47
CA VAL A 40 7.38 8.85 -10.38
C VAL A 40 7.37 8.05 -9.08
N THR A 41 8.40 8.23 -8.25
CA THR A 41 8.43 7.65 -6.91
C THR A 41 8.56 8.76 -5.88
N VAL A 42 7.71 8.71 -4.88
CA VAL A 42 7.80 9.53 -3.67
C VAL A 42 7.89 8.60 -2.46
N GLY A 43 8.50 9.01 -1.37
CA GLY A 43 8.64 8.17 -0.19
C GLY A 43 8.71 8.97 1.09
N ASP A 44 8.38 8.30 2.20
CA ASP A 44 8.51 8.83 3.56
C ASP A 44 9.87 8.50 4.20
N GLY A 45 10.70 7.73 3.50
CA GLY A 45 12.00 7.23 3.95
C GLY A 45 11.97 5.74 4.30
N TYR A 46 10.80 5.16 4.59
CA TYR A 46 10.62 3.74 4.83
C TYR A 46 9.83 3.06 3.71
N VAL A 47 8.72 3.66 3.30
CA VAL A 47 7.89 3.17 2.21
C VAL A 47 7.94 4.13 1.03
N GLY A 48 8.16 3.59 -0.17
CA GLY A 48 8.05 4.32 -1.43
C GLY A 48 6.70 4.10 -2.12
N LEU A 49 6.06 5.14 -2.59
CA LEU A 49 4.94 5.06 -3.51
C LEU A 49 5.49 5.09 -4.93
N ASN A 50 5.39 3.97 -5.63
CA ASN A 50 5.81 3.84 -7.03
C ASN A 50 4.61 4.09 -7.94
N ILE A 51 4.46 5.33 -8.40
CA ILE A 51 3.31 5.78 -9.17
C ILE A 51 3.62 5.61 -10.66
N ASN A 52 2.93 4.67 -11.29
CA ASN A 52 3.15 4.26 -12.66
C ASN A 52 2.08 4.85 -13.59
N PRO A 53 2.45 5.26 -14.83
CA PRO A 53 1.46 5.63 -15.82
C PRO A 53 0.58 4.43 -16.18
N ARG A 54 -0.71 4.67 -16.32
CA ARG A 54 -1.62 3.63 -16.80
C ARG A 54 -1.29 3.26 -18.25
N ARG A 55 -1.33 1.98 -18.53
CA ARG A 55 -1.18 1.42 -19.87
C ARG A 55 -2.46 0.70 -20.28
N ALA A 56 -2.66 0.52 -21.56
CA ALA A 56 -3.78 -0.26 -22.08
C ALA A 56 -3.87 -1.64 -21.40
N GLY A 57 -5.07 -2.04 -21.03
CA GLY A 57 -5.33 -3.29 -20.31
C GLY A 57 -5.05 -3.27 -18.81
N ARG A 58 -4.62 -2.13 -18.23
CA ARG A 58 -4.40 -1.98 -16.77
C ARG A 58 -5.45 -1.06 -16.16
N SER A 59 -6.00 -1.45 -15.03
CA SER A 59 -6.86 -0.59 -14.22
C SER A 59 -6.02 0.47 -13.50
N ALA A 60 -6.61 1.64 -13.23
CA ALA A 60 -6.05 2.63 -12.31
C ALA A 60 -6.31 2.20 -10.85
N GLY A 61 -5.55 2.77 -9.91
CA GLY A 61 -5.65 2.52 -8.48
C GLY A 61 -4.46 1.72 -7.93
N LEU A 62 -4.62 1.19 -6.73
CA LEU A 62 -3.63 0.34 -6.08
C LEU A 62 -3.40 -0.94 -6.89
N ASP A 63 -2.14 -1.26 -7.16
CA ASP A 63 -1.76 -2.40 -8.01
C ASP A 63 -1.16 -3.54 -7.17
N HIS A 64 -0.12 -3.26 -6.42
CA HIS A 64 0.55 -4.21 -5.55
C HIS A 64 1.40 -3.49 -4.49
N PHE A 65 1.89 -4.24 -3.54
CA PHE A 65 2.94 -3.79 -2.61
C PHE A 65 4.21 -4.63 -2.80
N GLY A 66 5.28 -4.25 -2.13
CA GLY A 66 6.53 -4.98 -2.17
C GLY A 66 7.11 -5.24 -0.80
N ILE A 67 7.79 -6.36 -0.68
CA ILE A 67 8.51 -6.79 0.52
C ILE A 67 9.99 -6.90 0.18
N GLN A 68 10.83 -6.24 0.98
CA GLN A 68 12.27 -6.44 0.97
C GLN A 68 12.66 -7.39 2.09
N VAL A 69 13.55 -8.35 1.79
CA VAL A 69 14.04 -9.33 2.76
C VAL A 69 15.56 -9.34 2.78
N ASP A 70 16.15 -9.92 3.84
CA ASP A 70 17.60 -10.12 3.92
C ASP A 70 18.07 -11.20 2.93
N ASP A 71 17.26 -12.27 2.75
CA ASP A 71 17.60 -13.41 1.90
C ASP A 71 16.35 -13.98 1.20
N VAL A 72 16.31 -13.85 -0.11
CA VAL A 72 15.20 -14.35 -0.95
C VAL A 72 15.17 -15.87 -1.06
N GLU A 73 16.30 -16.56 -0.97
CA GLU A 73 16.30 -18.02 -1.06
C GLU A 73 15.64 -18.68 0.15
N THR A 74 15.85 -18.13 1.35
CA THR A 74 15.10 -18.55 2.55
C THR A 74 13.59 -18.39 2.36
N VAL A 75 13.13 -17.29 1.74
CA VAL A 75 11.72 -17.10 1.40
C VAL A 75 11.22 -18.17 0.43
N PHE A 76 11.98 -18.45 -0.61
CA PHE A 76 11.63 -19.50 -1.59
C PHE A 76 11.58 -20.90 -0.98
N GLU A 77 12.50 -21.22 -0.08
CA GLU A 77 12.46 -22.50 0.64
C GLU A 77 11.19 -22.65 1.48
N ARG A 78 10.80 -21.60 2.22
CA ARG A 78 9.56 -21.58 3.00
C ARG A 78 8.32 -21.72 2.12
N MET A 79 8.29 -21.01 0.98
CA MET A 79 7.21 -21.11 -0.01
C MET A 79 7.14 -22.51 -0.59
N ARG A 80 8.25 -23.08 -1.06
CA ARG A 80 8.29 -24.46 -1.61
C ARG A 80 7.76 -25.49 -0.62
N LYS A 81 8.17 -25.36 0.65
CA LYS A 81 7.82 -26.30 1.71
C LYS A 81 6.35 -26.21 2.12
N ASN A 82 5.84 -25.01 2.34
CA ASN A 82 4.56 -24.79 3.01
C ASN A 82 3.46 -24.35 2.05
N TYR A 83 3.82 -23.77 0.90
CA TYR A 83 2.91 -23.16 -0.09
C TYR A 83 3.32 -23.48 -1.53
N PRO A 84 3.35 -24.77 -1.93
CA PRO A 84 3.95 -25.23 -3.20
C PRO A 84 3.20 -24.73 -4.46
N THR A 85 2.00 -24.21 -4.32
CA THR A 85 1.23 -23.59 -5.41
C THR A 85 1.65 -22.17 -5.71
N VAL A 86 2.30 -21.48 -4.76
CA VAL A 86 2.82 -20.12 -4.95
C VAL A 86 3.99 -20.16 -5.92
N LYS A 87 3.96 -19.28 -6.92
CA LYS A 87 4.99 -19.18 -7.97
C LYS A 87 5.62 -17.81 -7.93
N TRP A 88 6.84 -17.72 -8.45
CA TRP A 88 7.56 -16.46 -8.58
C TRP A 88 8.24 -16.35 -9.93
N LEU A 89 8.44 -15.10 -10.35
CA LEU A 89 9.05 -14.74 -11.62
C LEU A 89 10.17 -13.73 -11.38
N LYS A 90 11.39 -14.03 -11.84
CA LYS A 90 12.46 -13.04 -11.86
C LYS A 90 12.15 -11.94 -12.87
N ARG A 91 12.31 -10.70 -12.44
CA ARG A 91 12.08 -9.52 -13.27
C ARG A 91 13.35 -9.07 -13.97
N PRO A 92 13.24 -8.39 -15.12
CA PRO A 92 14.37 -7.71 -15.75
C PRO A 92 15.03 -6.69 -14.82
N SER A 93 16.33 -6.49 -14.98
CA SER A 93 17.21 -5.74 -14.08
C SER A 93 16.95 -4.24 -13.95
N ASN A 94 16.05 -3.66 -14.73
CA ASN A 94 15.75 -2.22 -14.69
C ASN A 94 14.61 -1.82 -13.73
N ARG A 95 14.16 -2.75 -12.87
CA ARG A 95 13.11 -2.48 -11.87
C ARG A 95 13.73 -2.24 -10.50
N PRO A 96 13.64 -1.01 -9.95
CA PRO A 96 14.41 -0.64 -8.75
C PRO A 96 13.90 -1.25 -7.45
N PHE A 97 12.60 -1.55 -7.32
CA PHE A 97 12.05 -2.13 -6.10
C PHE A 97 11.90 -3.65 -6.14
N ALA A 98 11.91 -4.23 -7.31
CA ALA A 98 11.49 -5.59 -7.51
C ALA A 98 12.48 -6.37 -8.34
N GLY A 99 13.19 -7.29 -7.73
CA GLY A 99 13.91 -8.35 -8.44
C GLY A 99 13.01 -9.50 -8.84
N ILE A 100 11.89 -9.67 -8.14
CA ILE A 100 11.00 -10.82 -8.24
C ILE A 100 9.56 -10.34 -8.12
N THR A 101 8.65 -10.95 -8.85
CA THR A 101 7.21 -10.84 -8.62
C THR A 101 6.69 -12.21 -8.21
N THR A 102 5.82 -12.24 -7.22
CA THR A 102 5.17 -13.43 -6.70
C THR A 102 3.71 -13.13 -6.33
N HIS A 103 3.04 -14.07 -5.71
CA HIS A 103 1.67 -13.92 -5.23
C HIS A 103 1.48 -14.66 -3.91
N ASP A 104 0.50 -14.27 -3.14
CA ASP A 104 0.05 -15.04 -1.99
C ASP A 104 -0.85 -16.22 -2.43
N PRO A 105 -1.25 -17.13 -1.53
CA PRO A 105 -2.10 -18.27 -1.89
C PRO A 105 -3.46 -17.87 -2.47
N ASP A 106 -3.93 -16.65 -2.25
CA ASP A 106 -5.20 -16.13 -2.78
C ASP A 106 -5.04 -15.40 -4.13
N GLY A 107 -3.79 -15.32 -4.64
CA GLY A 107 -3.46 -14.75 -5.94
C GLY A 107 -3.19 -13.24 -5.90
N ASN A 108 -3.12 -12.62 -4.73
CA ASN A 108 -2.72 -11.21 -4.65
C ASN A 108 -1.23 -11.10 -4.98
N VAL A 109 -0.94 -10.34 -6.02
CA VAL A 109 0.42 -10.14 -6.52
C VAL A 109 1.17 -9.17 -5.63
N PHE A 110 2.41 -9.50 -5.32
CA PHE A 110 3.35 -8.59 -4.65
C PHE A 110 4.76 -8.77 -5.20
N ASP A 111 5.59 -7.75 -5.01
CA ASP A 111 6.98 -7.78 -5.41
C ASP A 111 7.90 -8.17 -4.24
N LEU A 112 8.99 -8.86 -4.57
CA LEU A 112 10.00 -9.29 -3.61
C LEU A 112 11.36 -8.80 -4.03
N SER A 113 12.13 -8.27 -3.08
CA SER A 113 13.50 -7.81 -3.31
C SER A 113 14.41 -8.15 -2.14
N GLN A 114 15.71 -8.10 -2.40
CA GLN A 114 16.76 -8.19 -1.40
C GLN A 114 17.61 -6.93 -1.51
N LYS A 115 18.09 -6.42 -0.38
CA LYS A 115 18.73 -5.09 -0.30
C LYS A 115 19.92 -4.92 -1.25
N ASP A 116 20.72 -5.96 -1.40
CA ASP A 116 21.95 -6.01 -2.25
C ASP A 116 21.73 -6.69 -3.60
N MET A 117 20.47 -6.93 -4.00
CA MET A 117 20.13 -7.52 -5.28
C MET A 117 20.58 -6.60 -6.43
N ALA A 118 21.27 -7.14 -7.44
CA ALA A 118 21.92 -6.38 -8.51
C ALA A 118 20.99 -5.48 -9.34
N ASN A 119 19.71 -5.80 -9.37
CA ASN A 119 18.68 -5.01 -10.06
C ASN A 119 17.93 -4.04 -9.14
N ARG A 120 18.29 -3.96 -7.86
CA ARG A 120 17.73 -2.99 -6.95
C ARG A 120 18.55 -1.69 -7.00
N ALA A 121 17.88 -0.58 -7.17
CA ALA A 121 18.48 0.75 -7.07
C ALA A 121 17.79 1.55 -5.96
N ALA A 122 18.56 2.27 -5.19
CA ALA A 122 18.03 3.29 -4.28
C ALA A 122 17.40 4.41 -5.10
N ILE A 123 16.13 4.69 -4.89
CA ILE A 123 15.37 5.67 -5.66
C ILE A 123 14.85 6.83 -4.81
N TYR A 124 14.98 6.74 -3.52
CA TYR A 124 14.77 7.80 -2.53
C TYR A 124 15.69 7.56 -1.32
N VAL A 125 15.87 8.56 -0.49
CA VAL A 125 16.67 8.43 0.74
C VAL A 125 15.91 7.50 1.69
N GLU A 126 16.47 6.32 1.93
CA GLU A 126 15.91 5.35 2.86
C GLU A 126 16.37 5.66 4.30
N ASN A 127 15.41 5.71 5.21
CA ASN A 127 15.62 5.82 6.64
C ASN A 127 14.50 5.05 7.37
N ASP A 128 14.34 5.23 8.66
CA ASP A 128 13.28 4.56 9.42
C ASP A 128 11.87 5.18 9.25
N GLY A 129 11.74 6.24 8.47
CA GLY A 129 10.48 6.95 8.22
C GLY A 129 9.93 7.74 9.41
N ARG A 130 10.35 7.44 10.62
CA ARG A 130 9.79 7.99 11.88
C ARG A 130 10.10 9.46 12.10
N ALA A 131 11.09 10.01 11.40
CA ALA A 131 11.40 11.43 11.45
C ALA A 131 10.34 12.29 10.73
N ASN A 132 9.51 11.69 9.88
CA ASN A 132 8.44 12.38 9.18
C ASN A 132 7.18 12.38 10.07
N PRO A 133 6.57 13.56 10.32
CA PRO A 133 5.35 13.65 11.13
C PRO A 133 4.16 12.94 10.45
N ARG A 134 4.22 12.78 9.13
CA ARG A 134 3.25 12.04 8.32
C ARG A 134 3.96 10.94 7.55
N HIS A 135 3.60 9.69 7.82
CA HIS A 135 4.24 8.52 7.22
C HIS A 135 3.24 7.39 7.01
N VAL A 136 3.60 6.43 6.19
CA VAL A 136 2.79 5.22 5.98
C VAL A 136 2.79 4.37 7.25
N ASP A 137 1.61 4.14 7.80
CA ASP A 137 1.37 3.36 9.01
C ASP A 137 0.91 1.94 8.70
N HIS A 138 0.05 1.81 7.69
CA HIS A 138 -0.45 0.51 7.27
C HIS A 138 -0.80 0.47 5.79
N ILE A 139 -0.93 -0.75 5.29
CA ILE A 139 -1.55 -1.07 4.01
C ILE A 139 -2.62 -2.13 4.24
N ALA A 140 -3.70 -2.08 3.49
CA ALA A 140 -4.77 -3.04 3.62
C ALA A 140 -4.96 -3.88 2.37
N LEU A 141 -5.25 -5.17 2.59
CA LEU A 141 -5.48 -6.18 1.58
C LEU A 141 -6.82 -6.86 1.83
N ARG A 142 -7.70 -6.85 0.84
CA ARG A 142 -8.96 -7.62 0.84
C ARG A 142 -8.73 -9.01 0.28
N THR A 143 -9.23 -10.04 0.96
CA THR A 143 -9.07 -11.43 0.54
C THR A 143 -10.25 -12.28 0.99
N MET A 144 -10.58 -13.33 0.24
CA MET A 144 -11.61 -14.30 0.63
C MET A 144 -11.18 -15.21 1.78
N ARG A 145 -9.88 -15.31 2.05
CA ARG A 145 -9.29 -16.23 3.03
C ARG A 145 -8.35 -15.52 4.02
N PRO A 146 -8.84 -14.54 4.80
CA PRO A 146 -7.96 -13.67 5.59
C PRO A 146 -7.09 -14.41 6.60
N ALA A 147 -7.61 -15.45 7.25
CA ALA A 147 -6.84 -16.26 8.20
C ALA A 147 -5.69 -17.06 7.54
N GLU A 148 -5.90 -17.52 6.31
CA GLU A 148 -4.87 -18.22 5.54
C GLU A 148 -3.78 -17.26 5.07
N MET A 149 -4.18 -16.08 4.59
CA MET A 149 -3.23 -15.04 4.19
C MET A 149 -2.42 -14.54 5.38
N ALA A 150 -3.04 -14.36 6.55
CA ALA A 150 -2.31 -13.98 7.77
C ALA A 150 -1.26 -15.05 8.15
N ARG A 151 -1.60 -16.33 8.03
CA ARG A 151 -0.61 -17.40 8.23
C ARG A 151 0.51 -17.34 7.21
N PHE A 152 0.20 -17.15 5.93
CA PHE A 152 1.21 -17.06 4.87
C PHE A 152 2.23 -15.95 5.16
N TYR A 153 1.80 -14.72 5.42
CA TYR A 153 2.73 -13.62 5.67
C TYR A 153 3.52 -13.78 6.96
N ARG A 154 2.93 -14.38 8.01
CA ARG A 154 3.64 -14.74 9.22
C ARG A 154 4.70 -15.82 8.98
N ASP A 155 4.33 -16.91 8.32
CA ASP A 155 5.16 -18.11 8.19
C ASP A 155 6.29 -17.91 7.16
N VAL A 156 6.05 -17.11 6.12
CA VAL A 156 7.04 -16.86 5.06
C VAL A 156 7.95 -15.67 5.41
N PHE A 157 7.37 -14.57 5.91
CA PHE A 157 8.09 -13.30 6.13
C PHE A 157 8.36 -12.99 7.60
N GLU A 158 7.86 -13.80 8.53
CA GLU A 158 7.99 -13.59 9.98
C GLU A 158 7.36 -12.28 10.47
N PHE A 159 6.34 -11.78 9.75
CA PHE A 159 5.59 -10.63 10.23
C PHE A 159 4.92 -10.94 11.57
N THR A 160 5.03 -9.98 12.49
CA THR A 160 4.56 -10.15 13.88
C THR A 160 3.07 -9.85 13.98
N PRO A 161 2.25 -10.81 14.45
CA PRO A 161 0.83 -10.55 14.69
C PRO A 161 0.64 -9.46 15.76
N LYS A 162 -0.29 -8.53 15.49
CA LYS A 162 -0.76 -7.55 16.46
C LYS A 162 -2.07 -8.01 17.11
N ASN A 163 -2.32 -7.51 18.31
CA ASN A 163 -3.58 -7.76 19.01
C ASN A 163 -4.76 -7.12 18.26
N LYS A 164 -5.91 -7.78 18.32
CA LYS A 164 -7.17 -7.30 17.74
C LYS A 164 -8.33 -7.49 18.70
N GLY A 165 -9.41 -6.75 18.48
CA GLY A 165 -10.66 -6.95 19.22
C GLY A 165 -11.24 -8.35 18.99
N VAL A 166 -12.00 -8.85 19.98
CA VAL A 166 -12.56 -10.22 19.94
C VAL A 166 -13.46 -10.46 18.72
N ASN A 167 -14.20 -9.44 18.30
CA ASN A 167 -15.13 -9.50 17.16
C ASN A 167 -14.56 -8.85 15.89
N ASP A 168 -13.28 -8.50 15.87
CA ASP A 168 -12.65 -7.90 14.70
C ASP A 168 -12.32 -9.02 13.68
N PRO A 169 -12.90 -8.99 12.47
CA PRO A 169 -12.65 -10.00 11.45
C PRO A 169 -11.29 -9.85 10.78
N ASN A 170 -10.63 -8.70 10.92
CA ASN A 170 -9.35 -8.40 10.29
C ASN A 170 -8.19 -9.13 10.98
N PHE A 171 -7.07 -9.25 10.27
CA PHE A 171 -5.79 -9.66 10.84
C PHE A 171 -4.77 -8.55 10.63
N TYR A 172 -3.93 -8.32 11.63
CA TYR A 172 -2.91 -7.28 11.63
C TYR A 172 -1.54 -7.91 11.83
N LEU A 173 -0.67 -7.72 10.86
CA LEU A 173 0.69 -8.23 10.88
C LEU A 173 1.66 -7.05 10.70
N SER A 174 2.73 -6.98 11.46
CA SER A 174 3.69 -5.87 11.40
C SER A 174 5.07 -6.37 10.99
N ASP A 175 5.74 -5.58 10.17
CA ASP A 175 7.18 -5.71 9.88
C ASP A 175 8.07 -4.98 10.92
N GLY A 176 7.44 -4.36 11.94
CA GLY A 176 8.07 -3.53 12.96
C GLY A 176 7.82 -2.03 12.77
N HIS A 177 7.40 -1.59 11.59
CA HIS A 177 7.07 -0.22 11.23
C HIS A 177 5.68 -0.12 10.62
N VAL A 178 5.44 -0.85 9.54
CA VAL A 178 4.19 -0.85 8.79
C VAL A 178 3.34 -2.05 9.18
N THR A 179 2.04 -1.86 9.24
CA THR A 179 1.08 -2.93 9.48
C THR A 179 0.46 -3.37 8.16
N LEU A 180 0.53 -4.66 7.85
CA LEU A 180 -0.31 -5.27 6.83
C LEU A 180 -1.65 -5.64 7.49
N VAL A 181 -2.72 -4.95 7.08
CA VAL A 181 -4.10 -5.26 7.46
C VAL A 181 -4.68 -6.21 6.44
N ILE A 182 -5.14 -7.36 6.89
CA ILE A 182 -5.76 -8.37 6.03
C ILE A 182 -7.24 -8.44 6.37
N MET A 183 -8.07 -7.99 5.43
CA MET A 183 -9.49 -7.81 5.60
C MET A 183 -10.28 -8.89 4.86
N PRO A 184 -11.39 -9.38 5.41
CA PRO A 184 -12.28 -10.24 4.66
C PRO A 184 -12.92 -9.48 3.49
N TRP A 185 -12.96 -10.12 2.32
CA TRP A 185 -13.73 -9.67 1.17
C TRP A 185 -14.83 -10.68 0.87
N ASP A 186 -16.03 -10.18 0.78
CA ASP A 186 -17.23 -10.91 0.39
C ASP A 186 -18.04 -10.00 -0.54
N ILE A 187 -18.41 -10.50 -1.72
CA ILE A 187 -19.12 -9.70 -2.72
C ILE A 187 -20.42 -9.09 -2.17
N THR A 188 -21.09 -9.78 -1.26
CA THR A 188 -22.34 -9.30 -0.65
C THR A 188 -22.07 -8.11 0.28
N ALA A 189 -20.99 -8.15 1.07
CA ALA A 189 -20.61 -7.06 1.97
C ALA A 189 -20.18 -5.79 1.20
N TYR A 190 -19.70 -5.95 -0.02
CA TYR A 190 -19.24 -4.87 -0.90
C TYR A 190 -20.28 -4.47 -1.96
N GLU A 191 -21.51 -5.01 -1.88
CA GLU A 191 -22.57 -4.69 -2.84
C GLU A 191 -22.84 -3.17 -2.94
N GLY A 192 -22.79 -2.65 -4.16
CA GLY A 192 -23.05 -1.24 -4.45
C GLY A 192 -21.96 -0.27 -4.02
N THR A 193 -20.73 -0.76 -3.77
CA THR A 193 -19.56 0.09 -3.49
C THR A 193 -18.67 0.32 -4.71
N GLY A 194 -18.92 -0.38 -5.83
CA GLY A 194 -18.04 -0.41 -6.99
C GLY A 194 -16.84 -1.36 -6.85
N ILE A 195 -16.58 -1.91 -5.66
CA ILE A 195 -15.47 -2.85 -5.42
C ILE A 195 -15.96 -4.28 -5.64
N ILE A 196 -15.56 -4.89 -6.74
CA ILE A 196 -16.03 -6.20 -7.21
C ILE A 196 -14.99 -7.31 -7.13
N THR A 197 -13.78 -7.02 -6.63
CA THR A 197 -12.67 -7.98 -6.54
C THR A 197 -11.92 -7.86 -5.23
N GLN A 198 -11.25 -8.94 -4.83
CA GLN A 198 -10.20 -8.90 -3.83
C GLN A 198 -8.97 -8.11 -4.35
N GLY A 199 -8.04 -7.75 -3.46
CA GLY A 199 -6.83 -7.01 -3.80
C GLY A 199 -6.47 -5.95 -2.76
N MET A 200 -5.57 -5.05 -3.14
CA MET A 200 -5.24 -3.90 -2.28
C MET A 200 -6.48 -3.04 -2.04
N ASP A 201 -6.65 -2.59 -0.80
CA ASP A 201 -7.82 -1.79 -0.38
C ASP A 201 -7.48 -0.31 -0.23
N HIS A 202 -6.58 0.01 0.68
CA HIS A 202 -6.21 1.39 1.01
C HIS A 202 -4.78 1.49 1.54
N ILE A 203 -4.31 2.73 1.62
CA ILE A 203 -3.06 3.10 2.29
C ILE A 203 -3.42 3.82 3.58
N GLY A 204 -2.83 3.42 4.70
CA GLY A 204 -2.95 4.11 5.96
C GLY A 204 -1.78 5.05 6.21
N PHE A 205 -2.08 6.28 6.63
CA PHE A 205 -1.09 7.26 7.04
C PHE A 205 -1.28 7.63 8.51
N LYS A 206 -0.19 7.64 9.25
CA LYS A 206 -0.14 8.28 10.56
C LYS A 206 0.20 9.76 10.37
N VAL A 207 -0.50 10.62 11.10
CA VAL A 207 -0.32 12.08 11.05
C VAL A 207 -0.27 12.66 12.45
N GLU A 208 0.24 13.87 12.59
CA GLU A 208 0.32 14.60 13.85
C GLU A 208 -1.07 14.99 14.41
N SER A 209 -2.04 15.23 13.50
CA SER A 209 -3.42 15.58 13.86
C SER A 209 -4.32 15.51 12.62
N VAL A 210 -5.50 14.93 12.78
CA VAL A 210 -6.52 14.89 11.72
C VAL A 210 -6.97 16.30 11.33
N GLU A 211 -7.09 17.21 12.29
CA GLU A 211 -7.50 18.61 12.05
C GLU A 211 -6.42 19.36 11.26
N ALA A 212 -5.15 19.18 11.58
CA ALA A 212 -4.03 19.76 10.83
C ALA A 212 -4.02 19.24 9.39
N LEU A 213 -4.18 17.93 9.20
CA LEU A 213 -4.29 17.33 7.88
C LEU A 213 -5.44 17.94 7.07
N LYS A 214 -6.65 18.03 7.64
CA LYS A 214 -7.83 18.60 6.96
C LYS A 214 -7.60 20.06 6.57
N ALA A 215 -6.97 20.85 7.45
CA ALA A 215 -6.63 22.25 7.15
C ALA A 215 -5.64 22.35 5.98
N ASP A 216 -4.61 21.51 5.96
CA ASP A 216 -3.65 21.45 4.84
C ASP A 216 -4.30 21.01 3.54
N VAL A 217 -5.14 19.97 3.57
CA VAL A 217 -5.91 19.52 2.40
C VAL A 217 -6.73 20.65 1.82
N ALA A 218 -7.49 21.36 2.66
CA ALA A 218 -8.32 22.51 2.24
C ALA A 218 -7.46 23.65 1.65
N ARG A 219 -6.36 24.00 2.30
CA ARG A 219 -5.43 25.04 1.84
C ARG A 219 -4.78 24.68 0.49
N ILE A 220 -4.34 23.43 0.33
CA ILE A 220 -3.71 22.93 -0.89
C ILE A 220 -4.72 22.86 -2.02
N ALA A 221 -5.93 22.33 -1.78
CA ALA A 221 -7.01 22.29 -2.76
C ALA A 221 -7.40 23.71 -3.25
N ALA A 222 -7.43 24.69 -2.37
CA ALA A 222 -7.72 26.09 -2.72
C ALA A 222 -6.60 26.69 -3.61
N SER A 223 -5.35 26.35 -3.36
CA SER A 223 -4.20 26.86 -4.16
C SER A 223 -3.99 26.07 -5.46
N ASN A 224 -4.32 24.79 -5.47
CA ASN A 224 -4.24 23.92 -6.64
C ASN A 224 -5.43 22.95 -6.68
N PRO A 225 -6.54 23.31 -7.34
CA PRO A 225 -7.74 22.49 -7.41
C PRO A 225 -7.54 21.08 -7.99
N ARG A 226 -6.47 20.85 -8.73
CA ARG A 226 -6.13 19.51 -9.25
C ARG A 226 -5.68 18.55 -8.15
N LEU A 227 -5.29 19.05 -6.97
CA LEU A 227 -4.92 18.26 -5.82
C LEU A 227 -6.08 18.09 -4.82
N THR A 228 -7.29 18.43 -5.22
CA THR A 228 -8.48 18.19 -4.39
C THR A 228 -8.72 16.68 -4.29
N PRO A 229 -8.89 16.15 -3.08
CA PRO A 229 -9.30 14.76 -2.88
C PRO A 229 -10.54 14.39 -3.68
N ALA A 230 -10.55 13.21 -4.28
CA ALA A 230 -11.73 12.68 -4.96
C ALA A 230 -12.86 12.48 -3.94
N PRO A 231 -14.06 13.03 -4.15
CA PRO A 231 -15.13 12.91 -3.18
C PRO A 231 -15.78 11.52 -3.25
N MET A 232 -16.02 10.92 -2.09
CA MET A 232 -16.85 9.71 -1.98
C MET A 232 -18.34 10.11 -1.98
N THR A 233 -18.87 10.42 -3.16
CA THR A 233 -20.23 10.94 -3.35
C THR A 233 -21.07 10.05 -4.26
N GLY A 234 -22.39 10.35 -4.33
CA GLY A 234 -23.32 9.50 -5.03
C GLY A 234 -23.65 8.19 -4.28
N PRO A 235 -24.59 7.38 -4.79
CA PRO A 235 -25.05 6.19 -4.08
C PRO A 235 -23.93 5.18 -3.77
N GLU A 236 -23.04 4.92 -4.71
CA GLU A 236 -21.90 4.00 -4.54
C GLU A 236 -20.84 4.58 -3.61
N GLY A 237 -20.49 5.86 -3.77
CA GLY A 237 -19.50 6.53 -2.93
C GLY A 237 -19.93 6.62 -1.47
N LEU A 238 -21.21 6.91 -1.17
CA LEU A 238 -21.73 6.90 0.19
C LEU A 238 -21.74 5.51 0.82
N LYS A 239 -22.06 4.47 0.04
CA LYS A 239 -21.95 3.07 0.52
C LYS A 239 -20.50 2.69 0.79
N LEU A 240 -19.58 3.08 -0.09
CA LEU A 240 -18.16 2.86 0.08
C LEU A 240 -17.62 3.57 1.32
N GLU A 241 -17.96 4.83 1.54
CA GLU A 241 -17.56 5.57 2.74
C GLU A 241 -18.06 4.89 4.02
N ALA A 242 -19.32 4.48 4.05
CA ALA A 242 -19.91 3.79 5.19
C ALA A 242 -19.24 2.42 5.45
N LEU A 243 -18.93 1.68 4.40
CA LEU A 243 -18.21 0.41 4.50
C LEU A 243 -16.78 0.65 5.01
N PHE A 244 -16.05 1.60 4.44
CA PHE A 244 -14.68 1.92 4.79
C PHE A 244 -14.54 2.29 6.26
N ARG A 245 -15.40 3.18 6.77
CA ARG A 245 -15.46 3.54 8.20
C ARG A 245 -15.69 2.33 9.11
N ARG A 246 -16.54 1.39 8.70
CA ARG A 246 -16.88 0.20 9.51
C ARG A 246 -15.79 -0.86 9.45
N SER A 247 -15.14 -1.07 8.30
CA SER A 247 -14.17 -2.14 8.07
C SER A 247 -12.73 -1.74 8.39
N CYS A 248 -12.45 -0.45 8.60
CA CYS A 248 -11.13 0.05 8.97
C CYS A 248 -11.10 0.64 10.38
N PRO A 249 -10.93 -0.20 11.42
CA PRO A 249 -10.98 0.26 12.81
C PRO A 249 -9.71 1.00 13.28
N LEU A 250 -8.67 1.07 12.46
CA LEU A 250 -7.43 1.77 12.80
C LEU A 250 -7.57 3.28 12.62
N GLY A 251 -8.24 3.71 11.56
CA GLY A 251 -8.29 5.11 11.19
C GLY A 251 -9.35 5.91 11.93
N GLN A 252 -9.03 7.16 12.13
CA GLN A 252 -9.90 8.18 12.71
C GLN A 252 -10.56 9.06 11.62
N HIS A 253 -10.00 9.07 10.42
CA HIS A 253 -10.50 9.81 9.28
C HIS A 253 -10.20 9.07 7.97
N GLN A 254 -11.23 8.93 7.12
CA GLN A 254 -11.15 8.30 5.82
C GLN A 254 -11.32 9.35 4.72
N MET A 255 -10.49 9.24 3.69
CA MET A 255 -10.53 10.11 2.50
C MET A 255 -10.06 9.32 1.27
N ALA A 256 -10.07 9.95 0.12
CA ALA A 256 -9.36 9.47 -1.05
C ALA A 256 -8.26 10.47 -1.46
N ASP A 257 -7.28 10.03 -2.23
CA ASP A 257 -6.38 10.97 -2.92
C ASP A 257 -7.09 11.66 -4.10
N CYS A 258 -6.37 12.48 -4.86
CA CYS A 258 -6.95 13.21 -5.98
C CYS A 258 -7.26 12.32 -7.22
N ASP A 259 -6.91 11.04 -7.18
CA ASP A 259 -7.15 10.05 -8.25
C ASP A 259 -8.10 8.91 -7.79
N GLY A 260 -8.56 8.98 -6.53
CA GLY A 260 -9.55 8.07 -5.96
C GLY A 260 -8.99 6.88 -5.17
N THR A 261 -7.68 6.82 -4.90
CA THR A 261 -7.12 5.81 -4.00
C THR A 261 -7.58 6.08 -2.57
N LEU A 262 -8.11 5.07 -1.91
CA LEU A 262 -8.58 5.19 -0.53
C LEU A 262 -7.40 5.37 0.44
N ILE A 263 -7.58 6.31 1.36
CA ILE A 263 -6.62 6.65 2.41
C ILE A 263 -7.31 6.59 3.76
N ASP A 264 -6.73 5.83 4.68
CA ASP A 264 -7.09 5.81 6.08
C ASP A 264 -6.09 6.62 6.91
N VAL A 265 -6.55 7.42 7.85
CA VAL A 265 -5.71 8.33 8.61
C VAL A 265 -5.80 8.01 10.09
N THR A 266 -4.65 7.71 10.68
CA THR A 266 -4.47 7.58 12.13
C THR A 266 -3.77 8.83 12.68
N ALA A 267 -4.09 9.21 13.91
CA ALA A 267 -3.38 10.26 14.65
C ALA A 267 -3.00 9.76 16.05
N ASP A 268 -2.06 10.43 16.70
CA ASP A 268 -1.66 10.14 18.08
C ASP A 268 -2.77 10.39 19.10
#